data_85d338b781e3e8af4f9392305fbb4706
#
_entry.id   85d338b781e3e8af4f9392305fbb4706
#
_cell.length_a   1.000
_cell.length_b   1.000
_cell.length_c   1.000
_cell.angle_alpha   90.00
_cell.angle_beta   90.00
_cell.angle_gamma   90.00
#
_symmetry.space_group_name_H-M   'P 1'
#
loop_
_entity.id
_entity.type
_entity.pdbx_description
1 polymer ?
#
loop_
_entity_poly.entity_id
_entity_poly.type
_entity_poly.pdbx_seq_one_letter_code
_entity_poly.pdbx_strand_id
1 'polypeptide(L)'
;VTERLAILAEGLWELSDAKTGHGVLRYGTRDVVCVVDSRQAGRTAAEVVPFARRDVPVVADVDAARALGATVALIGVAPGGGALTDAWRAQLVRAMELGMDVEAGLHTLLHDDPVLVAAAQQHGVRMADLREAPRGLTIPRADLSRPEGVRVVHTIGTDCAIGKMSTSLELTEAACARGRRGVFVPTGQTGIAIAGWGIAVDHVISDFVSGAAQRLIDLGAERGDLLFLEGQGSLLHPAYSGVTQGLLHGGQPDVLVLQHLAGQEANDDYPSRPIPPLGDVVDLYERSAAAVRPAVVAAVALNTRNLDEAGAARAIAEAEDATGLPADDVVRNGPERVLDAVLAAVDAS
;
A
#
# COMPACT_ATOMS: atom_id res chain seq x y z
N VAL A 1 -17.14 20.30 7.30
CA VAL A 1 -15.83 20.92 7.00
C VAL A 1 -15.07 19.94 6.14
N THR A 2 -14.55 20.39 4.99
CA THR A 2 -13.70 19.54 4.13
C THR A 2 -12.41 19.21 4.89
N GLU A 3 -12.06 17.94 4.97
CA GLU A 3 -10.80 17.51 5.60
C GLU A 3 -9.61 18.08 4.85
N ARG A 4 -8.67 18.70 5.58
CA ARG A 4 -7.43 19.27 5.07
C ARG A 4 -6.25 18.68 5.85
N LEU A 5 -5.40 17.95 5.16
CA LEU A 5 -4.42 17.05 5.75
C LEU A 5 -3.05 17.71 5.90
N ALA A 6 -2.47 17.64 7.10
CA ALA A 6 -1.05 17.86 7.35
C ALA A 6 -0.37 16.49 7.53
N ILE A 7 0.72 16.23 6.80
CA ILE A 7 1.51 15.01 6.92
C ILE A 7 2.64 15.24 7.90
N LEU A 8 2.63 14.54 9.04
CA LEU A 8 3.69 14.60 10.03
C LEU A 8 4.84 13.67 9.64
N ALA A 9 6.02 14.21 9.37
CA ALA A 9 7.18 13.46 8.93
C ALA A 9 8.50 13.93 9.58
N GLU A 10 8.43 14.46 10.80
CA GLU A 10 9.52 15.11 11.52
C GLU A 10 10.87 14.39 11.42
N GLY A 11 11.82 15.05 10.76
CA GLY A 11 13.19 14.59 10.53
C GLY A 11 13.35 13.40 9.58
N LEU A 12 12.26 12.94 8.93
CA LEU A 12 12.22 11.71 8.12
C LEU A 12 11.66 11.92 6.71
N TRP A 13 11.23 13.16 6.36
CA TRP A 13 10.56 13.40 5.08
C TRP A 13 11.35 12.95 3.85
N GLU A 14 12.67 13.11 3.86
CA GLU A 14 13.56 12.69 2.76
C GLU A 14 13.85 11.18 2.73
N LEU A 15 13.47 10.43 3.77
CA LEU A 15 13.81 9.03 3.94
C LEU A 15 12.69 8.09 3.50
N SER A 16 13.04 6.84 3.23
CA SER A 16 12.09 5.78 2.88
C SER A 16 11.05 5.50 3.97
N ASP A 17 11.35 5.87 5.22
CA ASP A 17 10.42 5.75 6.35
C ASP A 17 9.17 6.61 6.19
N ALA A 18 9.23 7.71 5.42
CA ALA A 18 8.09 8.57 5.09
C ALA A 18 7.19 8.00 3.96
N LYS A 19 7.28 6.70 3.66
CA LYS A 19 6.54 6.04 2.57
C LYS A 19 5.03 6.28 2.60
N THR A 20 4.42 6.42 3.78
CA THR A 20 2.98 6.72 3.90
C THR A 20 2.69 8.14 3.40
N GLY A 21 3.44 9.13 3.87
CA GLY A 21 3.33 10.51 3.40
C GLY A 21 3.64 10.65 1.91
N HIS A 22 4.69 9.99 1.44
CA HIS A 22 5.06 9.94 0.02
C HIS A 22 3.92 9.35 -0.83
N GLY A 23 3.33 8.24 -0.39
CA GLY A 23 2.21 7.59 -1.08
C GLY A 23 0.97 8.48 -1.14
N VAL A 24 0.63 9.14 -0.03
CA VAL A 24 -0.51 10.08 0.04
C VAL A 24 -0.30 11.26 -0.89
N LEU A 25 0.90 11.85 -0.98
CA LEU A 25 1.18 12.94 -1.92
C LEU A 25 1.20 12.49 -3.38
N ARG A 26 1.65 11.27 -3.66
CA ARG A 26 1.73 10.76 -5.03
C ARG A 26 0.37 10.30 -5.56
N TYR A 27 -0.39 9.54 -4.79
CA TYR A 27 -1.57 8.81 -5.26
C TYR A 27 -2.89 9.20 -4.58
N GLY A 28 -2.82 9.78 -3.37
CA GLY A 28 -4.04 10.09 -2.61
C GLY A 28 -4.83 11.23 -3.23
N THR A 29 -6.13 11.25 -2.97
CA THR A 29 -7.06 12.30 -3.44
C THR A 29 -7.41 13.32 -2.36
N ARG A 30 -6.97 13.10 -1.12
CA ARG A 30 -7.22 14.00 0.03
C ARG A 30 -6.53 15.34 -0.18
N ASP A 31 -7.11 16.43 0.33
CA ASP A 31 -6.53 17.78 0.28
C ASP A 31 -5.35 17.88 1.27
N VAL A 32 -4.13 17.66 0.78
CA VAL A 32 -2.91 17.84 1.58
C VAL A 32 -2.47 19.27 1.49
N VAL A 33 -2.36 19.95 2.64
CA VAL A 33 -1.99 21.36 2.71
C VAL A 33 -0.51 21.60 3.04
N CYS A 34 0.15 20.67 3.71
CA CYS A 34 1.58 20.75 4.02
C CYS A 34 2.14 19.42 4.50
N VAL A 35 3.48 19.37 4.55
CA VAL A 35 4.25 18.39 5.31
C VAL A 35 4.85 19.09 6.53
N VAL A 36 4.88 18.44 7.68
CA VAL A 36 5.54 18.92 8.91
C VAL A 36 6.86 18.19 9.07
N ASP A 37 7.95 18.90 8.86
CA ASP A 37 9.33 18.45 9.10
C ASP A 37 10.21 19.67 9.38
N SER A 38 10.63 19.87 10.62
CA SER A 38 11.42 21.03 11.02
C SER A 38 12.76 21.16 10.29
N ARG A 39 13.36 20.04 9.87
CA ARG A 39 14.65 20.01 9.15
C ARG A 39 14.54 20.47 7.70
N GLN A 40 13.38 20.34 7.10
CA GLN A 40 13.11 20.68 5.71
C GLN A 40 12.21 21.91 5.56
N ALA A 41 11.88 22.57 6.69
CA ALA A 41 10.98 23.73 6.71
C ALA A 41 11.45 24.86 5.80
N GLY A 42 10.51 25.46 5.07
CA GLY A 42 10.77 26.53 4.08
C GLY A 42 11.04 26.02 2.67
N ARG A 43 11.14 24.71 2.47
CA ARG A 43 11.18 24.06 1.16
C ARG A 43 9.78 23.61 0.76
N THR A 44 9.66 23.07 -0.46
CA THR A 44 8.46 22.36 -0.87
C THR A 44 8.65 20.84 -0.81
N ALA A 45 7.56 20.10 -0.78
CA ALA A 45 7.61 18.64 -0.73
C ALA A 45 8.33 18.05 -1.96
N ALA A 46 8.11 18.62 -3.15
CA ALA A 46 8.72 18.17 -4.39
C ALA A 46 10.22 18.49 -4.49
N GLU A 47 10.68 19.58 -3.85
CA GLU A 47 12.12 19.89 -3.76
C GLU A 47 12.90 18.87 -2.93
N VAL A 48 12.23 18.22 -1.96
CA VAL A 48 12.83 17.19 -1.10
C VAL A 48 12.62 15.79 -1.69
N VAL A 49 11.42 15.55 -2.24
CA VAL A 49 10.98 14.25 -2.76
C VAL A 49 10.46 14.41 -4.19
N PRO A 50 11.32 14.33 -5.21
CA PRO A 50 10.99 14.70 -6.61
C PRO A 50 9.88 13.87 -7.25
N PHE A 51 9.53 12.72 -6.70
CA PHE A 51 8.43 11.89 -7.21
C PHE A 51 7.04 12.24 -6.62
N ALA A 52 6.95 13.26 -5.76
CA ALA A 52 5.67 13.78 -5.29
C ALA A 52 4.92 14.42 -6.48
N ARG A 53 3.67 13.97 -6.73
CA ARG A 53 2.84 14.54 -7.81
C ARG A 53 2.18 15.86 -7.42
N ARG A 54 2.14 16.17 -6.13
CA ARG A 54 1.61 17.44 -5.58
C ARG A 54 2.70 18.15 -4.81
N ASP A 55 2.86 19.43 -5.11
CA ASP A 55 3.84 20.27 -4.46
C ASP A 55 3.17 21.11 -3.36
N VAL A 56 3.52 20.84 -2.11
CA VAL A 56 3.00 21.51 -0.94
C VAL A 56 4.15 22.03 -0.07
N PRO A 57 3.96 23.09 0.72
CA PRO A 57 5.01 23.59 1.59
C PRO A 57 5.39 22.59 2.69
N VAL A 58 6.68 22.57 3.05
CA VAL A 58 7.16 21.90 4.25
C VAL A 58 7.26 22.94 5.36
N VAL A 59 6.59 22.71 6.48
CA VAL A 59 6.51 23.62 7.62
C VAL A 59 7.21 23.05 8.85
N ALA A 60 7.56 23.92 9.80
CA ALA A 60 8.38 23.52 10.94
C ALA A 60 7.61 22.72 12.01
N ASP A 61 6.31 22.96 12.16
CA ASP A 61 5.51 22.40 13.26
C ASP A 61 4.01 22.34 12.94
N VAL A 62 3.26 21.76 13.86
CA VAL A 62 1.79 21.62 13.73
C VAL A 62 1.04 22.94 13.87
N ASP A 63 1.61 23.95 14.54
CA ASP A 63 1.03 25.29 14.65
C ASP A 63 1.03 25.98 13.28
N ALA A 64 2.14 25.91 12.55
CA ALA A 64 2.25 26.39 11.18
C ALA A 64 1.31 25.62 10.24
N ALA A 65 1.18 24.29 10.40
CA ALA A 65 0.22 23.50 9.63
C ALA A 65 -1.23 23.94 9.89
N ARG A 66 -1.57 24.19 11.15
CA ARG A 66 -2.89 24.71 11.53
C ARG A 66 -3.17 26.10 10.94
N ALA A 67 -2.17 26.97 10.91
CA ALA A 67 -2.27 28.29 10.29
C ALA A 67 -2.55 28.21 8.77
N LEU A 68 -2.06 27.18 8.09
CA LEU A 68 -2.40 26.87 6.68
C LEU A 68 -3.80 26.24 6.53
N GLY A 69 -4.51 26.04 7.64
CA GLY A 69 -5.88 25.52 7.64
C GLY A 69 -5.98 24.00 7.70
N ALA A 70 -4.94 23.30 8.15
CA ALA A 70 -5.03 21.86 8.39
C ALA A 70 -6.09 21.53 9.44
N THR A 71 -6.85 20.48 9.22
CA THR A 71 -7.91 19.96 10.12
C THR A 71 -7.63 18.53 10.56
N VAL A 72 -6.70 17.85 9.90
CA VAL A 72 -6.29 16.48 10.21
C VAL A 72 -4.76 16.43 10.21
N ALA A 73 -4.16 15.78 11.20
CA ALA A 73 -2.74 15.47 11.27
C ALA A 73 -2.54 13.96 11.09
N LEU A 74 -1.89 13.55 9.99
CA LEU A 74 -1.57 12.16 9.69
C LEU A 74 -0.10 11.89 9.99
N ILE A 75 0.22 10.88 10.80
CA ILE A 75 1.59 10.36 10.85
C ILE A 75 1.95 9.73 9.51
N GLY A 76 2.79 10.43 8.74
CA GLY A 76 3.22 10.09 7.40
C GLY A 76 4.38 9.10 7.32
N VAL A 77 4.86 8.61 8.46
CA VAL A 77 6.02 7.74 8.57
C VAL A 77 5.65 6.34 9.05
N ALA A 78 6.48 5.37 8.71
CA ALA A 78 6.38 3.99 9.18
C ALA A 78 7.77 3.51 9.60
N PRO A 79 8.29 3.99 10.74
CA PRO A 79 9.61 3.61 11.22
C PRO A 79 9.64 2.13 11.60
N GLY A 80 10.83 1.54 11.56
CA GLY A 80 11.03 0.15 12.00
C GLY A 80 10.49 -0.07 13.42
N GLY A 81 9.69 -1.14 13.59
CA GLY A 81 9.02 -1.43 14.87
C GLY A 81 7.73 -0.64 15.12
N GLY A 82 7.44 0.42 14.37
CA GLY A 82 6.16 1.16 14.37
C GLY A 82 5.71 1.71 15.73
N ALA A 83 6.68 2.04 16.62
CA ALA A 83 6.39 2.54 17.96
C ALA A 83 6.07 4.04 17.97
N LEU A 84 5.14 4.45 18.84
CA LEU A 84 4.86 5.86 19.13
C LEU A 84 5.94 6.41 20.09
N THR A 85 6.77 7.33 19.61
CA THR A 85 7.77 8.02 20.43
C THR A 85 7.16 9.17 21.22
N ASP A 86 7.85 9.62 22.27
CA ASP A 86 7.41 10.80 23.05
C ASP A 86 7.33 12.09 22.18
N ALA A 87 8.22 12.24 21.22
CA ALA A 87 8.21 13.35 20.27
C ALA A 87 6.95 13.34 19.39
N TRP A 88 6.58 12.17 18.85
CA TRP A 88 5.34 12.00 18.08
C TRP A 88 4.11 12.23 18.95
N ARG A 89 4.10 11.69 20.18
CA ARG A 89 3.01 11.92 21.14
C ARG A 89 2.80 13.40 21.38
N ALA A 90 3.88 14.16 21.63
CA ALA A 90 3.79 15.61 21.88
C ALA A 90 3.21 16.36 20.68
N GLN A 91 3.61 16.03 19.46
CA GLN A 91 3.05 16.64 18.24
C GLN A 91 1.57 16.31 18.06
N LEU A 92 1.14 15.07 18.34
CA LEU A 92 -0.27 14.67 18.25
C LEU A 92 -1.11 15.40 19.32
N VAL A 93 -0.63 15.48 20.57
CA VAL A 93 -1.32 16.26 21.61
C VAL A 93 -1.46 17.71 21.17
N ARG A 94 -0.39 18.31 20.63
CA ARG A 94 -0.44 19.69 20.15
C ARG A 94 -1.43 19.87 19.00
N ALA A 95 -1.50 18.93 18.05
CA ALA A 95 -2.50 18.95 16.99
C ALA A 95 -3.93 18.91 17.55
N MET A 96 -4.19 18.05 18.55
CA MET A 96 -5.49 17.95 19.22
C MET A 96 -5.86 19.25 19.95
N GLU A 97 -4.91 19.90 20.66
CA GLU A 97 -5.10 21.21 21.29
C GLU A 97 -5.51 22.29 20.28
N LEU A 98 -5.03 22.19 19.06
CA LEU A 98 -5.38 23.09 17.95
C LEU A 98 -6.70 22.72 17.23
N GLY A 99 -7.41 21.69 17.74
CA GLY A 99 -8.69 21.23 17.19
C GLY A 99 -8.54 20.43 15.89
N MET A 100 -7.42 19.74 15.71
CA MET A 100 -7.19 18.85 14.57
C MET A 100 -7.48 17.41 14.96
N ASP A 101 -8.16 16.66 14.08
CA ASP A 101 -8.24 15.21 14.16
C ASP A 101 -6.84 14.60 13.91
N VAL A 102 -6.59 13.41 14.42
CA VAL A 102 -5.29 12.74 14.27
C VAL A 102 -5.46 11.34 13.70
N GLU A 103 -4.52 10.95 12.83
CA GLU A 103 -4.51 9.64 12.18
C GLU A 103 -3.11 9.03 12.24
N ALA A 104 -3.02 7.71 12.47
CA ALA A 104 -1.76 6.99 12.45
C ALA A 104 -1.91 5.58 11.89
N GLY A 105 -0.86 5.12 11.21
CA GLY A 105 -0.70 3.73 10.76
C GLY A 105 0.42 2.99 11.51
N LEU A 106 0.67 3.35 12.77
CA LEU A 106 1.67 2.71 13.62
C LEU A 106 1.22 1.33 14.11
N HIS A 107 2.15 0.50 14.59
CA HIS A 107 1.79 -0.75 15.28
C HIS A 107 1.25 -0.50 16.69
N THR A 108 1.74 0.56 17.35
CA THR A 108 1.13 1.06 18.59
C THR A 108 -0.12 1.85 18.24
N LEU A 109 -1.27 1.39 18.66
CA LEU A 109 -2.53 2.11 18.42
C LEU A 109 -2.59 3.38 19.27
N LEU A 110 -3.11 4.46 18.68
CA LEU A 110 -3.34 5.74 19.39
C LEU A 110 -4.34 5.56 20.54
N HIS A 111 -5.33 4.69 20.35
CA HIS A 111 -6.36 4.39 21.33
C HIS A 111 -5.83 3.62 22.56
N ASP A 112 -4.64 3.04 22.48
CA ASP A 112 -3.98 2.39 23.63
C ASP A 112 -3.16 3.38 24.48
N ASP A 113 -2.97 4.62 24.02
CA ASP A 113 -2.23 5.65 24.73
C ASP A 113 -3.18 6.52 25.59
N PRO A 114 -3.14 6.43 26.93
CA PRO A 114 -4.07 7.16 27.77
C PRO A 114 -3.91 8.69 27.70
N VAL A 115 -2.73 9.19 27.34
CA VAL A 115 -2.50 10.63 27.19
C VAL A 115 -3.22 11.13 25.93
N LEU A 116 -3.13 10.41 24.81
CA LEU A 116 -3.82 10.77 23.59
C LEU A 116 -5.34 10.65 23.73
N VAL A 117 -5.82 9.58 24.40
CA VAL A 117 -7.26 9.40 24.68
C VAL A 117 -7.81 10.58 25.49
N ALA A 118 -7.10 10.98 26.57
CA ALA A 118 -7.51 12.11 27.39
C ALA A 118 -7.50 13.43 26.61
N ALA A 119 -6.47 13.69 25.78
CA ALA A 119 -6.37 14.88 24.96
C ALA A 119 -7.50 14.94 23.92
N ALA A 120 -7.79 13.83 23.21
CA ALA A 120 -8.86 13.78 22.24
C ALA A 120 -10.24 14.05 22.86
N GLN A 121 -10.52 13.47 24.04
CA GLN A 121 -11.75 13.74 24.79
C GLN A 121 -11.85 15.21 25.25
N GLN A 122 -10.75 15.76 25.77
CA GLN A 122 -10.70 17.14 26.24
C GLN A 122 -10.96 18.15 25.14
N HIS A 123 -10.42 17.92 23.94
CA HIS A 123 -10.50 18.84 22.81
C HIS A 123 -11.60 18.50 21.80
N GLY A 124 -12.33 17.38 22.00
CA GLY A 124 -13.46 16.98 21.16
C GLY A 124 -13.07 16.62 19.73
N VAL A 125 -11.87 16.07 19.52
CA VAL A 125 -11.33 15.67 18.22
C VAL A 125 -11.33 14.15 18.06
N ARG A 126 -11.27 13.67 16.81
CA ARG A 126 -11.23 12.23 16.48
C ARG A 126 -9.80 11.72 16.43
N MET A 127 -9.62 10.48 16.86
CA MET A 127 -8.43 9.66 16.59
C MET A 127 -8.80 8.56 15.62
N ALA A 128 -7.92 8.26 14.67
CA ALA A 128 -8.09 7.14 13.75
C ALA A 128 -6.81 6.30 13.69
N ASP A 129 -6.93 5.05 14.07
CA ASP A 129 -5.91 4.04 13.90
C ASP A 129 -6.13 3.29 12.60
N LEU A 130 -5.31 3.59 11.57
CA LEU A 130 -5.44 2.99 10.23
C LEU A 130 -5.17 1.47 10.23
N ARG A 131 -4.58 0.95 11.30
CA ARG A 131 -4.34 -0.49 11.49
C ARG A 131 -5.42 -1.16 12.33
N GLU A 132 -6.35 -0.42 12.92
CA GLU A 132 -7.39 -1.04 13.73
C GLU A 132 -8.25 -1.98 12.87
N ALA A 133 -8.25 -3.27 13.24
CA ALA A 133 -9.04 -4.26 12.53
C ALA A 133 -10.54 -4.05 12.79
N PRO A 134 -11.40 -4.09 11.76
CA PRO A 134 -12.83 -3.98 11.94
C PRO A 134 -13.37 -5.06 12.88
N ARG A 135 -14.32 -4.71 13.74
CA ARG A 135 -15.01 -5.67 14.58
C ARG A 135 -15.85 -6.65 13.75
N GLY A 136 -15.95 -7.89 14.21
CA GLY A 136 -16.80 -8.92 13.60
C GLY A 136 -16.21 -9.55 12.34
N LEU A 137 -14.89 -9.44 12.12
CA LEU A 137 -14.21 -10.27 11.12
C LEU A 137 -14.36 -11.75 11.47
N THR A 138 -14.57 -12.57 10.45
CA THR A 138 -14.76 -14.03 10.55
C THR A 138 -13.92 -14.73 9.48
N ILE A 139 -13.95 -16.05 9.45
CA ILE A 139 -13.45 -16.85 8.33
C ILE A 139 -14.25 -16.53 7.06
N PRO A 140 -13.73 -16.85 5.85
CA PRO A 140 -14.45 -16.67 4.60
C PRO A 140 -15.80 -17.41 4.59
N ARG A 141 -16.72 -16.93 3.74
CA ARG A 141 -18.01 -17.61 3.50
C ARG A 141 -17.79 -19.07 3.05
N ALA A 142 -18.61 -19.97 3.54
CA ALA A 142 -18.49 -21.41 3.28
C ALA A 142 -18.62 -21.77 1.79
N ASP A 143 -19.39 -21.00 1.02
CA ASP A 143 -19.60 -21.16 -0.42
C ASP A 143 -18.51 -20.47 -1.27
N LEU A 144 -17.55 -19.78 -0.62
CA LEU A 144 -16.50 -19.00 -1.26
C LEU A 144 -17.02 -18.03 -2.33
N SER A 145 -18.29 -17.60 -2.20
CA SER A 145 -18.92 -16.68 -3.15
C SER A 145 -18.23 -15.32 -3.14
N ARG A 146 -18.20 -14.67 -4.27
CA ARG A 146 -17.83 -13.27 -4.43
C ARG A 146 -18.85 -12.54 -5.29
N PRO A 147 -18.88 -11.19 -5.25
CA PRO A 147 -19.83 -10.42 -6.04
C PRO A 147 -19.76 -10.75 -7.54
N GLU A 148 -20.95 -10.87 -8.17
CA GLU A 148 -21.05 -11.19 -9.59
C GLU A 148 -20.50 -10.07 -10.48
N GLY A 149 -19.86 -10.43 -11.59
CA GLY A 149 -19.27 -9.46 -12.54
C GLY A 149 -17.97 -8.80 -12.08
N VAL A 150 -17.51 -9.10 -10.86
CA VAL A 150 -16.24 -8.54 -10.34
C VAL A 150 -15.06 -9.38 -10.79
N ARG A 151 -13.99 -8.71 -11.21
CA ARG A 151 -12.69 -9.30 -11.52
C ARG A 151 -11.65 -8.79 -10.51
N VAL A 152 -10.80 -9.70 -10.05
CA VAL A 152 -9.76 -9.39 -9.04
C VAL A 152 -8.39 -9.64 -9.63
N VAL A 153 -7.59 -8.59 -9.67
CA VAL A 153 -6.15 -8.62 -10.00
C VAL A 153 -5.38 -8.47 -8.69
N HIS A 154 -4.47 -9.38 -8.38
CA HIS A 154 -3.70 -9.32 -7.15
C HIS A 154 -2.21 -9.16 -7.45
N THR A 155 -1.58 -8.12 -6.93
CA THR A 155 -0.13 -7.96 -7.01
C THR A 155 0.55 -8.84 -5.97
N ILE A 156 1.27 -9.83 -6.43
CA ILE A 156 2.08 -10.75 -5.64
C ILE A 156 3.56 -10.38 -5.75
N GLY A 157 4.46 -11.01 -5.04
CA GLY A 157 5.86 -10.62 -5.18
C GLY A 157 6.87 -11.60 -4.63
N THR A 158 8.14 -11.39 -5.03
CA THR A 158 9.28 -12.19 -4.59
C THR A 158 9.72 -11.85 -3.16
N ASP A 159 9.42 -10.63 -2.67
CA ASP A 159 9.78 -10.16 -1.33
C ASP A 159 8.82 -9.08 -0.82
N CYS A 160 9.09 -8.56 0.38
CA CYS A 160 8.46 -7.38 0.97
C CYS A 160 9.04 -6.08 0.39
N ALA A 161 8.32 -4.96 0.51
CA ALA A 161 8.79 -3.60 0.19
C ALA A 161 9.39 -3.38 -1.23
N ILE A 162 9.06 -4.24 -2.19
CA ILE A 162 9.59 -4.22 -3.57
C ILE A 162 8.73 -3.43 -4.56
N GLY A 163 7.55 -2.91 -4.14
CA GLY A 163 6.74 -2.01 -4.98
C GLY A 163 5.31 -2.49 -5.29
N LYS A 164 4.81 -3.59 -4.70
CA LYS A 164 3.46 -4.14 -4.97
C LYS A 164 2.33 -3.12 -4.90
N MET A 165 2.32 -2.27 -3.86
CA MET A 165 1.35 -1.20 -3.70
C MET A 165 1.38 -0.20 -4.86
N SER A 166 2.58 0.26 -5.24
CA SER A 166 2.75 1.21 -6.36
C SER A 166 2.25 0.61 -7.66
N THR A 167 2.57 -0.65 -7.93
CA THR A 167 2.08 -1.37 -9.11
C THR A 167 0.55 -1.47 -9.12
N SER A 168 -0.09 -1.83 -7.99
CA SER A 168 -1.56 -1.85 -7.90
C SER A 168 -2.17 -0.47 -8.19
N LEU A 169 -1.57 0.61 -7.68
CA LEU A 169 -2.05 1.97 -7.88
C LEU A 169 -1.88 2.44 -9.33
N GLU A 170 -0.69 2.26 -9.93
CA GLU A 170 -0.43 2.64 -11.33
C GLU A 170 -1.36 1.87 -12.29
N LEU A 171 -1.56 0.56 -12.07
CA LEU A 171 -2.48 -0.24 -12.88
C LEU A 171 -3.94 0.21 -12.69
N THR A 172 -4.35 0.55 -11.47
CA THR A 172 -5.70 1.07 -11.19
C THR A 172 -5.96 2.38 -11.93
N GLU A 173 -5.03 3.35 -11.82
CA GLU A 173 -5.15 4.64 -12.50
C GLU A 173 -5.22 4.48 -14.02
N ALA A 174 -4.37 3.64 -14.58
CA ALA A 174 -4.34 3.38 -16.03
C ALA A 174 -5.61 2.65 -16.51
N ALA A 175 -6.14 1.69 -15.74
CA ALA A 175 -7.40 1.03 -16.06
C ALA A 175 -8.57 2.03 -16.05
N CYS A 176 -8.62 2.92 -15.06
CA CYS A 176 -9.61 3.99 -15.01
C CYS A 176 -9.49 4.95 -16.20
N ALA A 177 -8.27 5.33 -16.59
CA ALA A 177 -8.02 6.17 -17.77
C ALA A 177 -8.51 5.52 -19.08
N ARG A 178 -8.57 4.17 -19.13
CA ARG A 178 -9.15 3.40 -20.23
C ARG A 178 -10.66 3.13 -20.10
N GLY A 179 -11.32 3.81 -19.15
CA GLY A 179 -12.76 3.71 -18.95
C GLY A 179 -13.23 2.46 -18.19
N ARG A 180 -12.33 1.66 -17.60
CA ARG A 180 -12.70 0.55 -16.70
C ARG A 180 -13.06 1.11 -15.32
N ARG A 181 -13.94 0.44 -14.61
CA ARG A 181 -14.29 0.79 -13.22
C ARG A 181 -13.28 0.19 -12.25
N GLY A 182 -12.01 0.64 -12.39
CA GLY A 182 -10.88 0.17 -11.58
C GLY A 182 -10.97 0.66 -10.12
N VAL A 183 -10.64 -0.21 -9.18
CA VAL A 183 -10.61 0.10 -7.75
C VAL A 183 -9.32 -0.45 -7.14
N PHE A 184 -8.52 0.42 -6.54
CA PHE A 184 -7.42 -0.01 -5.67
C PHE A 184 -8.00 -0.52 -4.35
N VAL A 185 -7.66 -1.75 -3.97
CA VAL A 185 -8.13 -2.41 -2.75
C VAL A 185 -6.98 -2.46 -1.75
N PRO A 186 -6.92 -1.53 -0.79
CA PRO A 186 -5.81 -1.41 0.15
C PRO A 186 -5.87 -2.47 1.24
N THR A 187 -4.72 -3.06 1.54
CA THR A 187 -4.56 -4.13 2.54
C THR A 187 -3.63 -3.75 3.69
N GLY A 188 -2.99 -2.58 3.60
CA GLY A 188 -2.06 -2.04 4.58
C GLY A 188 -2.29 -0.56 4.87
N GLN A 189 -1.72 -0.08 5.98
CA GLN A 189 -1.93 1.29 6.48
C GLN A 189 -1.61 2.38 5.46
N THR A 190 -0.57 2.21 4.64
CA THR A 190 -0.21 3.19 3.61
C THR A 190 -1.26 3.26 2.51
N GLY A 191 -1.70 2.11 2.02
CA GLY A 191 -2.80 2.03 1.05
C GLY A 191 -4.10 2.61 1.60
N ILE A 192 -4.41 2.36 2.88
CA ILE A 192 -5.58 2.92 3.57
C ILE A 192 -5.48 4.45 3.67
N ALA A 193 -4.31 4.98 4.04
CA ALA A 193 -4.09 6.44 4.09
C ALA A 193 -4.28 7.10 2.71
N ILE A 194 -3.91 6.42 1.63
CA ILE A 194 -4.08 6.86 0.24
C ILE A 194 -5.55 6.82 -0.19
N ALA A 195 -6.22 5.69 0.03
CA ALA A 195 -7.56 5.42 -0.50
C ALA A 195 -8.70 5.92 0.41
N GLY A 196 -8.43 6.16 1.70
CA GLY A 196 -9.43 6.55 2.71
C GLY A 196 -10.34 5.40 3.18
N TRP A 197 -10.04 4.15 2.81
CA TRP A 197 -10.76 2.95 3.23
C TRP A 197 -9.84 1.73 3.15
N GLY A 198 -10.22 0.61 3.75
CA GLY A 198 -9.47 -0.64 3.67
C GLY A 198 -9.44 -1.40 4.99
N ILE A 199 -8.65 -2.47 5.03
CA ILE A 199 -8.37 -3.26 6.23
C ILE A 199 -6.88 -3.56 6.26
N ALA A 200 -6.20 -3.17 7.34
CA ALA A 200 -4.81 -3.54 7.56
C ALA A 200 -4.75 -5.02 7.97
N VAL A 201 -4.52 -5.88 6.99
CA VAL A 201 -4.59 -7.35 7.19
C VAL A 201 -3.48 -7.89 8.06
N ASP A 202 -2.37 -7.16 8.17
CA ASP A 202 -1.25 -7.48 9.06
C ASP A 202 -1.56 -7.24 10.55
N HIS A 203 -2.69 -6.59 10.86
CA HIS A 203 -3.19 -6.40 12.22
C HIS A 203 -4.46 -7.23 12.51
N VAL A 204 -4.81 -8.14 11.62
CA VAL A 204 -5.92 -9.08 11.78
C VAL A 204 -5.43 -10.37 12.43
N ILE A 205 -6.23 -10.95 13.34
CA ILE A 205 -5.97 -12.28 13.88
C ILE A 205 -5.82 -13.29 12.74
N SER A 206 -4.77 -14.12 12.78
CA SER A 206 -4.39 -15.03 11.70
C SER A 206 -5.54 -15.81 11.10
N ASP A 207 -6.43 -16.36 11.93
CA ASP A 207 -7.60 -17.16 11.51
C ASP A 207 -8.57 -16.38 10.61
N PHE A 208 -8.55 -15.05 10.68
CA PHE A 208 -9.50 -14.19 9.98
C PHE A 208 -8.89 -13.41 8.81
N VAL A 209 -7.60 -13.58 8.50
CA VAL A 209 -6.93 -12.86 7.40
C VAL A 209 -7.62 -13.11 6.05
N SER A 210 -7.96 -14.38 5.74
CA SER A 210 -8.68 -14.70 4.50
C SER A 210 -10.11 -14.12 4.49
N GLY A 211 -10.79 -14.09 5.64
CA GLY A 211 -12.10 -13.44 5.77
C GLY A 211 -12.03 -11.92 5.60
N ALA A 212 -10.98 -11.29 6.13
CA ALA A 212 -10.71 -9.87 5.93
C ALA A 212 -10.45 -9.56 4.44
N ALA A 213 -9.67 -10.39 3.76
CA ALA A 213 -9.44 -10.28 2.32
C ALA A 213 -10.76 -10.41 1.51
N GLN A 214 -11.61 -11.38 1.84
CA GLN A 214 -12.94 -11.51 1.23
C GLN A 214 -13.80 -10.26 1.49
N ARG A 215 -13.79 -9.74 2.72
CA ARG A 215 -14.51 -8.51 3.07
C ARG A 215 -14.00 -7.29 2.26
N LEU A 216 -12.70 -7.22 2.01
CA LEU A 216 -12.12 -6.18 1.16
C LEU A 216 -12.62 -6.27 -0.29
N ILE A 217 -12.77 -7.47 -0.83
CA ILE A 217 -13.36 -7.67 -2.16
C ILE A 217 -14.83 -7.21 -2.19
N ASP A 218 -15.62 -7.53 -1.17
CA ASP A 218 -17.02 -7.05 -1.06
C ASP A 218 -17.07 -5.53 -1.05
N LEU A 219 -16.24 -4.88 -0.22
CA LEU A 219 -16.17 -3.41 -0.14
C LEU A 219 -15.66 -2.78 -1.45
N GLY A 220 -14.71 -3.42 -2.13
CA GLY A 220 -14.23 -2.98 -3.44
C GLY A 220 -15.32 -3.06 -4.52
N ALA A 221 -16.12 -4.13 -4.50
CA ALA A 221 -17.21 -4.35 -5.44
C ALA A 221 -18.32 -3.28 -5.37
N GLU A 222 -18.51 -2.67 -4.21
CA GLU A 222 -19.42 -1.51 -4.06
C GLU A 222 -18.91 -0.26 -4.83
N ARG A 223 -17.63 -0.22 -5.20
CA ARG A 223 -16.93 0.92 -5.83
C ARG A 223 -16.64 0.72 -7.30
N GLY A 224 -16.44 -0.54 -7.73
CA GLY A 224 -16.15 -0.88 -9.12
C GLY A 224 -16.16 -2.38 -9.37
N ASP A 225 -15.79 -2.77 -10.57
CA ASP A 225 -15.86 -4.18 -11.02
C ASP A 225 -14.49 -4.78 -11.41
N LEU A 226 -13.45 -3.95 -11.51
CA LEU A 226 -12.07 -4.39 -11.70
C LEU A 226 -11.23 -3.99 -10.49
N LEU A 227 -10.99 -4.94 -9.59
CA LEU A 227 -10.35 -4.72 -8.31
C LEU A 227 -8.86 -5.04 -8.38
N PHE A 228 -8.02 -4.09 -8.00
CA PHE A 228 -6.57 -4.26 -7.88
C PHE A 228 -6.22 -4.43 -6.40
N LEU A 229 -6.15 -5.68 -5.95
CA LEU A 229 -5.84 -6.04 -4.56
C LEU A 229 -4.35 -5.82 -4.29
N GLU A 230 -4.05 -4.96 -3.32
CA GLU A 230 -2.68 -4.71 -2.86
C GLU A 230 -2.08 -5.97 -2.23
N GLY A 231 -0.89 -6.38 -2.71
CA GLY A 231 -0.17 -7.50 -2.15
C GLY A 231 0.66 -7.12 -0.93
N GLN A 232 0.69 -8.00 0.05
CA GLN A 232 1.56 -7.93 1.23
C GLN A 232 2.38 -9.19 1.40
N GLY A 233 3.58 -9.05 1.95
CA GLY A 233 4.49 -10.17 2.15
C GLY A 233 4.97 -10.80 0.84
N SER A 234 5.34 -12.05 0.92
CA SER A 234 5.69 -12.95 -0.18
C SER A 234 5.56 -14.39 0.30
N LEU A 235 5.17 -15.34 -0.56
CA LEU A 235 5.20 -16.77 -0.25
C LEU A 235 6.63 -17.28 0.04
N LEU A 236 7.64 -16.55 -0.45
CA LEU A 236 9.05 -16.87 -0.22
C LEU A 236 9.58 -16.33 1.12
N HIS A 237 8.82 -15.44 1.79
CA HIS A 237 9.30 -14.77 3.00
C HIS A 237 8.95 -15.56 4.26
N PRO A 238 9.95 -15.98 5.08
CA PRO A 238 9.71 -16.84 6.24
C PRO A 238 8.73 -16.27 7.26
N ALA A 239 8.74 -14.94 7.49
CA ALA A 239 7.87 -14.29 8.48
C ALA A 239 6.50 -13.89 7.92
N TYR A 240 6.39 -13.57 6.62
CA TYR A 240 5.18 -12.92 6.07
C TYR A 240 4.44 -13.75 5.01
N SER A 241 4.85 -15.00 4.77
CA SER A 241 4.15 -15.89 3.81
C SER A 241 2.70 -16.16 4.22
N GLY A 242 2.39 -16.19 5.52
CA GLY A 242 1.04 -16.42 6.01
C GLY A 242 0.03 -15.34 5.60
N VAL A 243 0.40 -14.06 5.67
CA VAL A 243 -0.48 -12.97 5.21
C VAL A 243 -0.68 -13.01 3.70
N THR A 244 0.37 -13.32 2.94
CA THR A 244 0.29 -13.48 1.48
C THR A 244 -0.68 -14.61 1.10
N GLN A 245 -0.58 -15.76 1.76
CA GLN A 245 -1.48 -16.89 1.56
C GLN A 245 -2.93 -16.53 1.91
N GLY A 246 -3.14 -15.80 3.03
CA GLY A 246 -4.45 -15.34 3.45
C GLY A 246 -5.11 -14.39 2.45
N LEU A 247 -4.33 -13.45 1.88
CA LEU A 247 -4.80 -12.56 0.80
C LEU A 247 -5.14 -13.33 -0.47
N LEU A 248 -4.29 -14.28 -0.87
CA LEU A 248 -4.48 -15.09 -2.07
C LEU A 248 -5.76 -15.92 -1.99
N HIS A 249 -5.99 -16.59 -0.85
CA HIS A 249 -7.15 -17.45 -0.65
C HIS A 249 -8.45 -16.67 -0.37
N GLY A 250 -8.38 -15.59 0.39
CA GLY A 250 -9.56 -14.78 0.70
C GLY A 250 -9.95 -13.82 -0.43
N GLY A 251 -8.97 -13.25 -1.12
CA GLY A 251 -9.18 -12.35 -2.26
C GLY A 251 -9.63 -13.07 -3.53
N GLN A 252 -9.31 -14.37 -3.65
CA GLN A 252 -9.68 -15.23 -4.77
C GLN A 252 -9.46 -14.55 -6.14
N PRO A 253 -8.21 -14.12 -6.46
CA PRO A 253 -7.93 -13.40 -7.69
C PRO A 253 -8.22 -14.23 -8.94
N ASP A 254 -8.55 -13.55 -10.03
CA ASP A 254 -8.59 -14.12 -11.37
C ASP A 254 -7.22 -14.04 -12.03
N VAL A 255 -6.52 -12.92 -11.78
CA VAL A 255 -5.24 -12.59 -12.40
C VAL A 255 -4.24 -12.15 -11.33
N LEU A 256 -2.99 -12.57 -11.50
CA LEU A 256 -1.85 -12.20 -10.68
C LEU A 256 -0.87 -11.33 -11.47
N VAL A 257 -0.21 -10.39 -10.79
CA VAL A 257 0.92 -9.63 -11.31
C VAL A 257 2.10 -9.86 -10.39
N LEU A 258 3.17 -10.46 -10.90
CA LEU A 258 4.36 -10.76 -10.10
C LEU A 258 5.28 -9.54 -10.02
N GLN A 259 5.44 -8.97 -8.84
CA GLN A 259 6.39 -7.89 -8.56
C GLN A 259 7.75 -8.45 -8.18
N HIS A 260 8.82 -7.90 -8.78
CA HIS A 260 10.20 -8.24 -8.43
C HIS A 260 11.09 -6.99 -8.38
N LEU A 261 12.01 -6.92 -7.42
CA LEU A 261 13.08 -5.91 -7.40
C LEU A 261 14.25 -6.42 -8.24
N ALA A 262 14.48 -5.80 -9.38
CA ALA A 262 15.53 -6.22 -10.31
C ALA A 262 16.92 -6.22 -9.65
N GLY A 263 17.64 -7.33 -9.80
CA GLY A 263 18.95 -7.54 -9.18
C GLY A 263 18.92 -8.03 -7.74
N GLN A 264 17.75 -8.27 -7.15
CA GLN A 264 17.63 -8.89 -5.83
C GLN A 264 17.76 -10.41 -5.96
N GLU A 265 18.79 -10.98 -5.37
CA GLU A 265 19.09 -12.43 -5.45
C GLU A 265 18.59 -13.22 -4.23
N ALA A 266 18.36 -12.55 -3.11
CA ALA A 266 17.91 -13.16 -1.86
C ALA A 266 16.91 -12.27 -1.13
N ASN A 267 16.16 -12.85 -0.19
CA ASN A 267 15.25 -12.12 0.67
C ASN A 267 16.02 -11.10 1.53
N ASP A 268 15.52 -9.89 1.64
CA ASP A 268 16.19 -8.76 2.31
C ASP A 268 16.39 -9.04 3.81
N ASP A 269 15.33 -9.48 4.49
CA ASP A 269 15.38 -9.84 5.93
C ASP A 269 16.10 -11.17 6.20
N TYR A 270 16.19 -12.05 5.19
CA TYR A 270 16.77 -13.39 5.29
C TYR A 270 17.75 -13.67 4.16
N PRO A 271 18.97 -13.08 4.18
CA PRO A 271 19.95 -13.21 3.07
C PRO A 271 20.39 -14.64 2.76
N SER A 272 20.18 -15.58 3.67
CA SER A 272 20.41 -17.02 3.44
C SER A 272 19.32 -17.70 2.61
N ARG A 273 18.24 -16.99 2.24
CA ARG A 273 17.11 -17.51 1.46
C ARG A 273 17.15 -16.90 0.07
N PRO A 274 17.73 -17.60 -0.92
CA PRO A 274 17.77 -17.11 -2.29
C PRO A 274 16.36 -17.03 -2.87
N ILE A 275 16.15 -16.06 -3.76
CA ILE A 275 14.95 -15.98 -4.59
C ILE A 275 15.10 -17.01 -5.71
N PRO A 276 14.16 -17.95 -5.89
CA PRO A 276 14.17 -18.89 -6.98
C PRO A 276 14.06 -18.20 -8.36
N PRO A 277 14.36 -18.89 -9.47
CA PRO A 277 14.07 -18.39 -10.81
C PRO A 277 12.61 -17.89 -10.90
N LEU A 278 12.38 -16.78 -11.60
CA LEU A 278 11.04 -16.16 -11.63
C LEU A 278 9.95 -17.10 -12.18
N GLY A 279 10.28 -18.00 -13.11
CA GLY A 279 9.36 -19.01 -13.58
C GLY A 279 8.90 -19.97 -12.47
N ASP A 280 9.80 -20.37 -11.57
CA ASP A 280 9.44 -21.23 -10.43
C ASP A 280 8.55 -20.46 -9.42
N VAL A 281 8.74 -19.13 -9.30
CA VAL A 281 7.90 -18.28 -8.46
C VAL A 281 6.50 -18.13 -9.06
N VAL A 282 6.39 -17.97 -10.37
CA VAL A 282 5.10 -17.98 -11.09
C VAL A 282 4.35 -19.26 -10.76
N ASP A 283 4.98 -20.41 -10.99
CA ASP A 283 4.40 -21.73 -10.71
C ASP A 283 3.95 -21.88 -9.24
N LEU A 284 4.76 -21.39 -8.30
CA LEU A 284 4.44 -21.44 -6.87
C LEU A 284 3.14 -20.68 -6.55
N TYR A 285 3.01 -19.46 -7.07
CA TYR A 285 1.84 -18.63 -6.81
C TYR A 285 0.57 -19.19 -7.49
N GLU A 286 0.66 -19.64 -8.72
CA GLU A 286 -0.48 -20.25 -9.44
C GLU A 286 -0.98 -21.51 -8.74
N ARG A 287 -0.08 -22.40 -8.32
CA ARG A 287 -0.43 -23.62 -7.53
C ARG A 287 -1.02 -23.25 -6.18
N SER A 288 -0.50 -22.22 -5.51
CA SER A 288 -1.05 -21.77 -4.24
C SER A 288 -2.46 -21.20 -4.39
N ALA A 289 -2.71 -20.39 -5.42
CA ALA A 289 -4.03 -19.87 -5.75
C ALA A 289 -5.02 -20.98 -6.09
N ALA A 290 -4.60 -21.94 -6.90
CA ALA A 290 -5.42 -23.07 -7.38
C ALA A 290 -6.00 -23.94 -6.25
N ALA A 291 -5.44 -23.89 -5.05
CA ALA A 291 -6.00 -24.58 -3.87
C ALA A 291 -7.41 -24.09 -3.50
N VAL A 292 -7.75 -22.85 -3.86
CA VAL A 292 -9.08 -22.24 -3.60
C VAL A 292 -9.73 -21.80 -4.91
N ARG A 293 -9.01 -21.02 -5.74
CA ARG A 293 -9.45 -20.56 -7.04
C ARG A 293 -8.27 -20.44 -7.99
N PRO A 294 -8.30 -21.12 -9.16
CA PRO A 294 -7.25 -20.97 -10.16
C PRO A 294 -7.10 -19.49 -10.58
N ALA A 295 -5.86 -19.02 -10.62
CA ALA A 295 -5.49 -17.71 -11.12
C ALA A 295 -4.22 -17.84 -11.96
N VAL A 296 -4.04 -16.96 -12.93
CA VAL A 296 -2.86 -16.96 -13.81
C VAL A 296 -2.01 -15.71 -13.55
N VAL A 297 -0.69 -15.85 -13.61
CA VAL A 297 0.21 -14.70 -13.63
C VAL A 297 0.24 -14.15 -15.06
N ALA A 298 -0.31 -12.94 -15.23
CA ALA A 298 -0.42 -12.34 -16.56
C ALA A 298 0.84 -11.56 -16.97
N ALA A 299 1.58 -11.02 -16.00
CA ALA A 299 2.76 -10.21 -16.28
C ALA A 299 3.71 -10.15 -15.07
N VAL A 300 4.95 -9.76 -15.34
CA VAL A 300 5.94 -9.42 -14.33
C VAL A 300 6.10 -7.89 -14.26
N ALA A 301 5.85 -7.31 -13.09
CA ALA A 301 6.16 -5.92 -12.83
C ALA A 301 7.53 -5.83 -12.14
N LEU A 302 8.45 -5.10 -12.73
CA LEU A 302 9.78 -4.90 -12.19
C LEU A 302 9.90 -3.57 -11.45
N ASN A 303 10.69 -3.56 -10.40
CA ASN A 303 11.19 -2.34 -9.79
C ASN A 303 12.67 -2.20 -10.13
N THR A 304 13.00 -1.28 -11.02
CA THR A 304 14.36 -1.07 -11.54
C THR A 304 15.04 0.15 -10.91
N ARG A 305 14.57 0.60 -9.74
CA ARG A 305 15.05 1.84 -9.08
C ARG A 305 16.55 1.94 -8.87
N ASN A 306 17.23 0.78 -8.72
CA ASN A 306 18.66 0.71 -8.47
C ASN A 306 19.50 0.55 -9.75
N LEU A 307 18.86 0.57 -10.93
CA LEU A 307 19.49 0.34 -12.22
C LEU A 307 19.45 1.61 -13.10
N ASP A 308 20.47 1.76 -13.94
CA ASP A 308 20.43 2.69 -15.04
C ASP A 308 19.46 2.22 -16.15
N GLU A 309 19.28 3.02 -17.19
CA GLU A 309 18.35 2.72 -18.29
C GLU A 309 18.70 1.40 -19.01
N ALA A 310 19.99 1.19 -19.29
CA ALA A 310 20.45 -0.04 -19.96
C ALA A 310 20.31 -1.27 -19.06
N GLY A 311 20.55 -1.12 -17.76
CA GLY A 311 20.34 -2.17 -16.75
C GLY A 311 18.86 -2.52 -16.60
N ALA A 312 17.99 -1.50 -16.58
CA ALA A 312 16.56 -1.71 -16.53
C ALA A 312 16.04 -2.47 -17.77
N ALA A 313 16.46 -2.08 -18.96
CA ALA A 313 16.08 -2.76 -20.19
C ALA A 313 16.53 -4.23 -20.23
N ARG A 314 17.76 -4.51 -19.76
CA ARG A 314 18.26 -5.90 -19.65
C ARG A 314 17.44 -6.71 -18.65
N ALA A 315 17.15 -6.17 -17.47
CA ALA A 315 16.37 -6.85 -16.44
C ALA A 315 14.95 -7.18 -16.93
N ILE A 316 14.33 -6.31 -17.73
CA ILE A 316 13.03 -6.56 -18.36
C ILE A 316 13.13 -7.76 -19.32
N ALA A 317 14.11 -7.75 -20.23
CA ALA A 317 14.31 -8.86 -21.17
C ALA A 317 14.60 -10.20 -20.47
N GLU A 318 15.44 -10.18 -19.43
CA GLU A 318 15.75 -11.36 -18.61
C GLU A 318 14.50 -11.92 -17.89
N ALA A 319 13.62 -11.04 -17.39
CA ALA A 319 12.37 -11.49 -16.76
C ALA A 319 11.40 -12.11 -17.79
N GLU A 320 11.32 -11.55 -19.00
CA GLU A 320 10.54 -12.12 -20.10
C GLU A 320 11.07 -13.47 -20.52
N ASP A 321 12.39 -13.60 -20.70
CA ASP A 321 13.03 -14.86 -21.07
C ASP A 321 12.82 -15.95 -19.99
N ALA A 322 12.88 -15.56 -18.70
CA ALA A 322 12.74 -16.48 -17.58
C ALA A 322 11.30 -16.96 -17.34
N THR A 323 10.30 -16.17 -17.75
CA THR A 323 8.89 -16.46 -17.44
C THR A 323 8.02 -16.73 -18.67
N GLY A 324 8.44 -16.26 -19.85
CA GLY A 324 7.60 -16.23 -21.05
C GLY A 324 6.45 -15.23 -20.98
N LEU A 325 6.43 -14.36 -19.97
CA LEU A 325 5.36 -13.38 -19.72
C LEU A 325 5.84 -11.97 -20.06
N PRO A 326 4.94 -11.05 -20.46
CA PRO A 326 5.28 -9.63 -20.59
C PRO A 326 5.84 -9.09 -19.29
N ALA A 327 6.93 -8.31 -19.37
CA ALA A 327 7.54 -7.65 -18.22
C ALA A 327 7.78 -6.17 -18.48
N ASP A 328 7.62 -5.33 -17.44
CA ASP A 328 7.99 -3.91 -17.50
C ASP A 328 8.13 -3.29 -16.10
N ASP A 329 8.74 -2.10 -16.04
CA ASP A 329 8.73 -1.25 -14.83
C ASP A 329 7.59 -0.22 -14.95
N VAL A 330 6.48 -0.49 -14.30
CA VAL A 330 5.25 0.33 -14.37
C VAL A 330 5.42 1.76 -13.86
N VAL A 331 6.44 2.02 -13.05
CA VAL A 331 6.74 3.36 -12.50
C VAL A 331 7.68 4.14 -13.42
N ARG A 332 8.66 3.45 -14.01
CA ARG A 332 9.66 4.06 -14.89
C ARG A 332 9.13 4.28 -16.31
N ASN A 333 8.50 3.25 -16.88
CA ASN A 333 8.12 3.21 -18.30
C ASN A 333 6.62 3.42 -18.52
N GLY A 334 5.83 3.43 -17.44
CA GLY A 334 4.37 3.45 -17.50
C GLY A 334 3.75 2.06 -17.38
N PRO A 335 2.46 2.00 -16.99
CA PRO A 335 1.77 0.75 -16.70
C PRO A 335 1.20 0.02 -17.93
N GLU A 336 1.25 0.62 -19.12
CA GLU A 336 0.47 0.22 -20.29
C GLU A 336 0.73 -1.23 -20.70
N ARG A 337 1.98 -1.66 -20.76
CA ARG A 337 2.36 -3.02 -21.19
C ARG A 337 1.87 -4.09 -20.22
N VAL A 338 2.06 -3.87 -18.93
CA VAL A 338 1.59 -4.78 -17.88
C VAL A 338 0.07 -4.79 -17.84
N LEU A 339 -0.57 -3.62 -17.97
CA LEU A 339 -2.03 -3.51 -17.99
C LEU A 339 -2.65 -4.21 -19.20
N ASP A 340 -2.05 -4.12 -20.39
CA ASP A 340 -2.54 -4.84 -21.58
C ASP A 340 -2.60 -6.35 -21.34
N ALA A 341 -1.55 -6.92 -20.76
CA ALA A 341 -1.51 -8.35 -20.40
C ALA A 341 -2.55 -8.71 -19.34
N VAL A 342 -2.70 -7.85 -18.31
CA VAL A 342 -3.70 -8.03 -17.25
C VAL A 342 -5.11 -8.00 -17.82
N LEU A 343 -5.46 -7.02 -18.67
CA LEU A 343 -6.80 -6.90 -19.25
C LEU A 343 -7.10 -8.07 -20.19
N ALA A 344 -6.13 -8.50 -21.00
CA ALA A 344 -6.29 -9.68 -21.84
C ALA A 344 -6.60 -10.94 -21.01
N ALA A 345 -5.92 -11.15 -19.89
CA ALA A 345 -6.17 -12.27 -18.99
C ALA A 345 -7.52 -12.15 -18.27
N VAL A 346 -7.91 -10.95 -17.84
CA VAL A 346 -9.21 -10.65 -17.21
C VAL A 346 -10.37 -10.92 -18.16
N ASP A 347 -10.24 -10.51 -19.43
CA ASP A 347 -11.32 -10.67 -20.42
C ASP A 347 -11.43 -12.13 -20.94
N ALA A 348 -10.42 -12.97 -20.69
CA ALA A 348 -10.42 -14.40 -20.99
C ALA A 348 -10.92 -15.28 -19.83
N SER A 349 -11.13 -14.76 -18.63
CA SER A 349 -11.45 -15.50 -17.38
C SER A 349 -12.99 -15.54 -17.03
#